data_57ea3c1b377f1bd73567a20d3b9de9ca
#
_entry.id   57ea3c1b377f1bd73567a20d3b9de9ca
#
_cell.length_a   1.000
_cell.length_b   1.000
_cell.length_c   1.000
_cell.angle_alpha   90.00
_cell.angle_beta   90.00
_cell.angle_gamma   90.00
#
_symmetry.space_group_name_H-M   'P 1'
#
loop_
_entity.id
_entity.type
_entity.pdbx_description
1 polymer ?
#
loop_
_entity_poly.entity_id
_entity_poly.type
_entity_poly.pdbx_seq_one_letter_code
_entity_poly.pdbx_strand_id
1 'polypeptide(L)'
;MKEEITDGRLVLRRYRPEFIPLLFEAASESKGGEFTRWMPWCHENYSISDSEEFVKSMQSSWENGTDFGFAIFESDAVKIVGGVGLNQFNTMHNFANLGYWVKPSKQGHGIASTAVRMLAAAAFEALTTNRIEILAAIENAASRRAAEKAGANFEGVSRNRLLIGGRVHDAALFSLVRSDLE
;
A
#
# COMPACT_ATOMS: atom_id res chain seq x y z
N MET A 1 3.12 -10.64 12.53
CA MET A 1 2.04 -9.76 11.97
C MET A 1 0.73 -10.56 11.91
N LYS A 2 -0.43 -9.96 12.27
CA LYS A 2 -1.76 -10.59 12.09
C LYS A 2 -2.08 -10.74 10.60
N GLU A 3 -2.77 -11.82 10.21
CA GLU A 3 -3.17 -12.03 8.81
C GLU A 3 -4.45 -11.27 8.42
N GLU A 4 -5.21 -10.81 9.40
CA GLU A 4 -6.40 -9.97 9.23
C GLU A 4 -6.40 -8.85 10.26
N ILE A 5 -6.73 -7.62 9.80
CA ILE A 5 -6.83 -6.40 10.61
C ILE A 5 -8.13 -5.70 10.20
N THR A 6 -8.97 -5.30 11.14
CA THR A 6 -10.23 -4.62 10.85
C THR A 6 -10.48 -3.46 11.80
N ASP A 7 -11.15 -2.41 11.29
CA ASP A 7 -11.70 -1.30 12.05
C ASP A 7 -13.24 -1.31 12.10
N GLY A 8 -13.86 -2.40 11.60
CA GLY A 8 -15.31 -2.54 11.46
C GLY A 8 -15.87 -2.03 10.12
N ARG A 9 -15.19 -1.12 9.42
CA ARG A 9 -15.54 -0.61 8.09
C ARG A 9 -14.70 -1.24 6.99
N LEU A 10 -13.39 -1.35 7.22
CA LEU A 10 -12.43 -1.97 6.31
C LEU A 10 -11.87 -3.23 6.95
N VAL A 11 -11.50 -4.17 6.07
CA VAL A 11 -10.76 -5.38 6.44
C VAL A 11 -9.53 -5.47 5.55
N LEU A 12 -8.36 -5.51 6.18
CA LEU A 12 -7.09 -5.81 5.53
C LEU A 12 -6.83 -7.31 5.68
N ARG A 13 -6.69 -8.04 4.58
CA ARG A 13 -6.42 -9.48 4.57
C ARG A 13 -5.12 -9.78 3.86
N ARG A 14 -4.24 -10.58 4.49
CA ARG A 14 -3.07 -11.15 3.83
C ARG A 14 -3.46 -11.74 2.48
N TYR A 15 -2.69 -11.49 1.42
CA TYR A 15 -2.94 -12.07 0.10
C TYR A 15 -2.89 -13.60 0.14
N ARG A 16 -3.89 -14.24 -0.46
CA ARG A 16 -4.08 -15.68 -0.56
C ARG A 16 -4.46 -16.09 -1.97
N PRO A 17 -4.23 -17.35 -2.40
CA PRO A 17 -4.55 -17.80 -3.76
C PRO A 17 -6.02 -17.57 -4.16
N GLU A 18 -6.96 -17.71 -3.24
CA GLU A 18 -8.38 -17.47 -3.48
C GLU A 18 -8.70 -16.01 -3.85
N PHE A 19 -7.78 -15.07 -3.60
CA PHE A 19 -7.96 -13.65 -3.95
C PHE A 19 -7.48 -13.30 -5.36
N ILE A 20 -6.82 -14.23 -6.08
CA ILE A 20 -6.29 -13.99 -7.43
C ILE A 20 -7.37 -13.45 -8.39
N PRO A 21 -8.57 -14.07 -8.52
CA PRO A 21 -9.60 -13.54 -9.39
C PRO A 21 -10.10 -12.14 -8.98
N LEU A 22 -10.20 -11.89 -7.68
CA LEU A 22 -10.64 -10.59 -7.13
C LEU A 22 -9.59 -9.49 -7.36
N LEU A 23 -8.31 -9.83 -7.23
CA LEU A 23 -7.22 -8.92 -7.53
C LEU A 23 -7.17 -8.58 -9.01
N PHE A 24 -7.33 -9.58 -9.87
CA PHE A 24 -7.41 -9.39 -11.33
C PHE A 24 -8.59 -8.49 -11.73
N GLU A 25 -9.78 -8.69 -11.12
CA GLU A 25 -10.95 -7.83 -11.33
C GLU A 25 -10.63 -6.38 -10.95
N ALA A 26 -10.10 -6.15 -9.75
CA ALA A 26 -9.76 -4.81 -9.26
C ALA A 26 -8.67 -4.11 -10.09
N ALA A 27 -7.63 -4.85 -10.52
CA ALA A 27 -6.60 -4.34 -11.40
C ALA A 27 -7.15 -4.02 -12.80
N SER A 28 -8.02 -4.88 -13.35
CA SER A 28 -8.62 -4.68 -14.67
C SER A 28 -9.51 -3.43 -14.73
N GLU A 29 -10.25 -3.14 -13.65
CA GLU A 29 -11.00 -1.87 -13.52
C GLU A 29 -10.09 -0.64 -13.42
N SER A 30 -8.81 -0.83 -13.09
CA SER A 30 -7.87 0.25 -12.77
C SER A 30 -6.94 0.60 -13.93
N LYS A 31 -7.02 -0.14 -15.05
CA LYS A 31 -6.16 0.10 -16.22
C LYS A 31 -6.35 1.50 -16.81
N GLY A 32 -5.26 2.12 -17.20
CA GLY A 32 -5.25 3.40 -17.90
C GLY A 32 -5.22 4.64 -17.00
N GLY A 33 -5.09 5.77 -17.65
CA GLY A 33 -5.16 7.10 -17.04
C GLY A 33 -4.13 7.37 -15.96
N GLU A 34 -4.54 8.18 -15.00
CA GLU A 34 -3.70 8.64 -13.88
C GLU A 34 -3.28 7.47 -12.96
N PHE A 35 -4.09 6.42 -12.85
CA PHE A 35 -3.76 5.26 -12.02
C PHE A 35 -2.53 4.53 -12.55
N THR A 36 -2.50 4.17 -13.82
CA THR A 36 -1.36 3.48 -14.45
C THR A 36 -0.08 4.34 -14.44
N ARG A 37 -0.22 5.66 -14.51
CA ARG A 37 0.92 6.58 -14.39
C ARG A 37 1.70 6.36 -13.09
N TRP A 38 1.00 6.16 -11.98
CA TRP A 38 1.61 5.99 -10.66
C TRP A 38 1.80 4.52 -10.25
N MET A 39 1.05 3.63 -10.90
CA MET A 39 1.05 2.18 -10.66
C MET A 39 1.39 1.44 -11.96
N PRO A 40 2.65 1.49 -12.44
CA PRO A 40 3.05 0.93 -13.74
C PRO A 40 2.89 -0.58 -13.85
N TRP A 41 2.76 -1.29 -12.72
CA TRP A 41 2.43 -2.71 -12.69
C TRP A 41 1.02 -2.99 -13.24
N CYS A 42 0.10 -2.03 -13.18
CA CYS A 42 -1.26 -2.13 -13.72
C CYS A 42 -1.28 -1.60 -15.18
N HIS A 43 -0.53 -2.26 -16.05
CA HIS A 43 -0.42 -1.88 -17.47
C HIS A 43 -1.59 -2.45 -18.31
N GLU A 44 -1.73 -2.00 -19.55
CA GLU A 44 -2.82 -2.39 -20.45
C GLU A 44 -2.92 -3.92 -20.66
N ASN A 45 -1.79 -4.61 -20.70
CA ASN A 45 -1.71 -6.06 -20.88
C ASN A 45 -1.77 -6.84 -19.56
N TYR A 46 -2.12 -6.20 -18.43
CA TYR A 46 -2.24 -6.89 -17.15
C TYR A 46 -3.22 -8.06 -17.25
N SER A 47 -2.79 -9.23 -16.83
CA SER A 47 -3.47 -10.51 -16.98
C SER A 47 -3.69 -11.20 -15.64
N ILE A 48 -4.43 -12.29 -15.63
CA ILE A 48 -4.59 -13.10 -14.41
C ILE A 48 -3.25 -13.69 -13.94
N SER A 49 -2.34 -14.01 -14.86
CA SER A 49 -1.01 -14.53 -14.52
C SER A 49 -0.18 -13.52 -13.73
N ASP A 50 -0.31 -12.21 -14.02
CA ASP A 50 0.36 -11.17 -13.22
C ASP A 50 -0.17 -11.15 -11.79
N SER A 51 -1.48 -11.36 -11.59
CA SER A 51 -2.08 -11.50 -10.25
C SER A 51 -1.61 -12.76 -9.53
N GLU A 52 -1.45 -13.88 -10.25
CA GLU A 52 -0.92 -15.14 -9.71
C GLU A 52 0.53 -14.98 -9.24
N GLU A 53 1.39 -14.40 -10.08
CA GLU A 53 2.78 -14.13 -9.74
C GLU A 53 2.91 -13.19 -8.55
N PHE A 54 2.11 -12.11 -8.52
CA PHE A 54 2.08 -11.18 -7.40
C PHE A 54 1.67 -11.86 -6.10
N VAL A 55 0.57 -12.62 -6.08
CA VAL A 55 0.08 -13.30 -4.87
C VAL A 55 1.10 -14.32 -4.38
N LYS A 56 1.70 -15.09 -5.28
CA LYS A 56 2.76 -16.05 -4.94
C LYS A 56 4.00 -15.36 -4.35
N SER A 57 4.42 -14.25 -4.94
CA SER A 57 5.52 -13.44 -4.41
C SER A 57 5.22 -12.91 -3.01
N MET A 58 4.00 -12.37 -2.80
CA MET A 58 3.57 -11.87 -1.49
C MET A 58 3.53 -12.96 -0.41
N GLN A 59 3.13 -14.19 -0.76
CA GLN A 59 3.17 -15.31 0.19
C GLN A 59 4.61 -15.61 0.63
N SER A 60 5.53 -15.73 -0.33
CA SER A 60 6.95 -15.98 -0.04
C SER A 60 7.58 -14.86 0.78
N SER A 61 7.34 -13.61 0.40
CA SER A 61 7.87 -12.44 1.12
C SER A 61 7.33 -12.35 2.55
N TRP A 62 6.06 -12.70 2.75
CA TRP A 62 5.44 -12.75 4.08
C TRP A 62 6.13 -13.79 4.98
N GLU A 63 6.37 -15.00 4.46
CA GLU A 63 7.02 -16.08 5.21
C GLU A 63 8.47 -15.73 5.57
N ASN A 64 9.14 -14.98 4.69
CA ASN A 64 10.50 -14.50 4.92
C ASN A 64 10.56 -13.22 5.77
N GLY A 65 9.42 -12.58 6.07
CA GLY A 65 9.35 -11.33 6.81
C GLY A 65 9.90 -10.10 6.06
N THR A 66 9.97 -10.17 4.73
CA THR A 66 10.50 -9.08 3.88
C THR A 66 9.44 -8.12 3.39
N ASP A 67 8.18 -8.59 3.24
CA ASP A 67 7.02 -7.78 2.89
C ASP A 67 5.77 -8.29 3.58
N PHE A 68 4.91 -7.36 4.02
CA PHE A 68 3.60 -7.67 4.59
C PHE A 68 2.51 -6.98 3.77
N GLY A 69 2.08 -7.63 2.70
CA GLY A 69 1.04 -7.11 1.79
C GLY A 69 -0.35 -7.58 2.17
N PHE A 70 -1.31 -6.64 2.09
CA PHE A 70 -2.72 -6.88 2.38
C PHE A 70 -3.61 -6.39 1.23
N ALA A 71 -4.60 -7.19 0.89
CA ALA A 71 -5.74 -6.74 0.11
C ALA A 71 -6.72 -5.98 1.03
N ILE A 72 -7.29 -4.89 0.52
CA ILE A 72 -8.27 -4.07 1.24
C ILE A 72 -9.67 -4.45 0.78
N PHE A 73 -10.54 -4.79 1.74
CA PHE A 73 -11.97 -5.04 1.53
C PHE A 73 -12.80 -4.03 2.33
N GLU A 74 -14.00 -3.70 1.86
CA GLU A 74 -15.05 -3.12 2.70
C GLU A 74 -15.73 -4.28 3.47
N SER A 75 -16.11 -4.07 4.72
CA SER A 75 -16.57 -5.15 5.64
C SER A 75 -17.69 -6.01 5.05
N ASP A 76 -18.61 -5.39 4.32
CA ASP A 76 -19.79 -6.07 3.75
C ASP A 76 -19.58 -6.54 2.30
N ALA A 77 -18.35 -6.41 1.77
CA ALA A 77 -18.06 -6.70 0.37
C ALA A 77 -17.03 -7.81 0.20
N VAL A 78 -17.24 -8.65 -0.80
CA VAL A 78 -16.31 -9.71 -1.21
C VAL A 78 -15.27 -9.20 -2.23
N LYS A 79 -15.32 -7.91 -2.62
CA LYS A 79 -14.48 -7.34 -3.66
C LYS A 79 -13.27 -6.61 -3.08
N ILE A 80 -12.11 -6.79 -3.71
CA ILE A 80 -10.92 -6.00 -3.41
C ILE A 80 -11.15 -4.56 -3.91
N VAL A 81 -10.89 -3.60 -3.04
CA VAL A 81 -10.99 -2.16 -3.34
C VAL A 81 -9.63 -1.49 -3.43
N GLY A 82 -8.56 -2.18 -3.02
CA GLY A 82 -7.19 -1.67 -3.03
C GLY A 82 -6.21 -2.65 -2.40
N GLY A 83 -5.00 -2.17 -2.17
CA GLY A 83 -3.96 -2.90 -1.44
C GLY A 83 -3.12 -1.94 -0.61
N VAL A 84 -2.56 -2.45 0.48
CA VAL A 84 -1.63 -1.74 1.36
C VAL A 84 -0.56 -2.73 1.83
N GLY A 85 0.67 -2.27 2.02
CA GLY A 85 1.73 -3.18 2.47
C GLY A 85 2.95 -2.46 3.01
N LEU A 86 3.70 -3.18 3.84
CA LEU A 86 5.02 -2.81 4.33
C LEU A 86 6.08 -3.54 3.53
N ASN A 87 7.12 -2.83 3.11
CA ASN A 87 8.24 -3.37 2.38
C ASN A 87 9.53 -2.59 2.67
N GLN A 88 10.62 -2.93 2.00
CA GLN A 88 11.90 -2.24 2.12
C GLN A 88 12.35 -2.05 3.57
N PHE A 89 12.27 -3.11 4.38
CA PHE A 89 12.69 -3.06 5.77
C PHE A 89 14.17 -2.72 5.92
N ASN A 90 14.46 -1.67 6.67
CA ASN A 90 15.81 -1.34 7.12
C ASN A 90 16.02 -1.88 8.53
N THR A 91 16.70 -3.02 8.64
CA THR A 91 16.94 -3.70 9.92
C THR A 91 17.98 -2.98 10.80
N MET A 92 18.85 -2.15 10.19
CA MET A 92 19.85 -1.39 10.95
C MET A 92 19.21 -0.27 11.76
N HIS A 93 18.19 0.40 11.18
CA HIS A 93 17.52 1.55 11.81
C HIS A 93 16.07 1.28 12.17
N ASN A 94 15.58 0.04 12.00
CA ASN A 94 14.24 -0.42 12.34
C ASN A 94 13.12 0.44 11.74
N PHE A 95 13.18 0.71 10.43
CA PHE A 95 12.09 1.35 9.70
C PHE A 95 11.65 0.54 8.47
N ALA A 96 10.46 0.80 7.98
CA ALA A 96 9.91 0.19 6.76
C ALA A 96 9.25 1.25 5.89
N ASN A 97 9.14 0.98 4.57
CA ASN A 97 8.31 1.76 3.67
C ASN A 97 6.89 1.17 3.67
N LEU A 98 5.88 2.04 3.60
CA LEU A 98 4.48 1.68 3.44
C LEU A 98 3.96 2.20 2.10
N GLY A 99 3.50 1.26 1.27
CA GLY A 99 2.86 1.56 -0.01
C GLY A 99 1.38 1.19 -0.01
N TYR A 100 0.59 1.87 -0.85
CA TYR A 100 -0.84 1.60 -1.00
C TYR A 100 -1.36 1.98 -2.39
N TRP A 101 -2.47 1.39 -2.76
CA TRP A 101 -3.26 1.76 -3.91
C TRP A 101 -4.74 1.53 -3.62
N VAL A 102 -5.61 2.29 -4.27
CA VAL A 102 -7.07 2.14 -4.22
C VAL A 102 -7.60 2.29 -5.63
N LYS A 103 -8.46 1.37 -6.07
CA LYS A 103 -9.04 1.40 -7.42
C LYS A 103 -9.78 2.70 -7.69
N PRO A 104 -9.76 3.25 -8.93
CA PRO A 104 -10.28 4.58 -9.24
C PRO A 104 -11.71 4.81 -8.74
N SER A 105 -12.61 3.83 -8.91
CA SER A 105 -14.01 3.92 -8.48
C SER A 105 -14.22 4.06 -6.96
N LYS A 106 -13.18 3.81 -6.16
CA LYS A 106 -13.21 3.85 -4.69
C LYS A 106 -12.30 4.92 -4.08
N GLN A 107 -11.67 5.74 -4.93
CA GLN A 107 -10.86 6.87 -4.46
C GLN A 107 -11.73 7.99 -3.86
N GLY A 108 -11.12 8.85 -3.05
CA GLY A 108 -11.82 9.98 -2.42
C GLY A 108 -12.62 9.65 -1.15
N HIS A 109 -12.80 8.36 -0.81
CA HIS A 109 -13.62 7.90 0.32
C HIS A 109 -12.81 7.61 1.60
N GLY A 110 -11.55 8.03 1.68
CA GLY A 110 -10.69 7.83 2.86
C GLY A 110 -10.13 6.41 3.03
N ILE A 111 -10.36 5.51 2.07
CA ILE A 111 -9.93 4.10 2.17
C ILE A 111 -8.40 4.00 2.35
N ALA A 112 -7.63 4.70 1.53
CA ALA A 112 -6.16 4.67 1.63
C ALA A 112 -5.66 5.14 2.99
N SER A 113 -6.12 6.30 3.47
CA SER A 113 -5.69 6.86 4.75
C SER A 113 -6.08 5.99 5.94
N THR A 114 -7.27 5.39 5.91
CA THR A 114 -7.70 4.43 6.94
C THR A 114 -6.83 3.17 6.92
N ALA A 115 -6.61 2.56 5.75
CA ALA A 115 -5.78 1.37 5.62
C ALA A 115 -4.32 1.61 6.07
N VAL A 116 -3.76 2.79 5.77
CA VAL A 116 -2.43 3.21 6.24
C VAL A 116 -2.38 3.23 7.76
N ARG A 117 -3.35 3.90 8.43
CA ARG A 117 -3.39 3.94 9.90
C ARG A 117 -3.53 2.56 10.53
N MET A 118 -4.42 1.73 9.99
CA MET A 118 -4.66 0.35 10.46
C MET A 118 -3.38 -0.49 10.38
N LEU A 119 -2.70 -0.45 9.22
CA LEU A 119 -1.47 -1.22 9.03
C LEU A 119 -0.32 -0.68 9.87
N ALA A 120 -0.16 0.63 9.98
CA ALA A 120 0.87 1.26 10.80
C ALA A 120 0.69 0.89 12.29
N ALA A 121 -0.53 0.97 12.82
CA ALA A 121 -0.82 0.56 14.19
C ALA A 121 -0.46 -0.93 14.44
N ALA A 122 -0.90 -1.81 13.55
CA ALA A 122 -0.59 -3.24 13.64
C ALA A 122 0.92 -3.55 13.53
N ALA A 123 1.64 -2.78 12.70
CA ALA A 123 3.08 -2.90 12.56
C ALA A 123 3.83 -2.51 13.83
N PHE A 124 3.47 -1.37 14.43
CA PHE A 124 4.07 -0.93 15.70
C PHE A 124 3.76 -1.85 16.88
N GLU A 125 2.64 -2.58 16.83
CA GLU A 125 2.34 -3.62 17.84
C GLU A 125 3.15 -4.91 17.64
N ALA A 126 3.29 -5.35 16.39
CA ALA A 126 3.78 -6.69 16.05
C ALA A 126 5.25 -6.77 15.65
N LEU A 127 5.86 -5.65 15.26
CA LEU A 127 7.22 -5.57 14.73
C LEU A 127 8.08 -4.64 15.60
N THR A 128 9.40 -4.78 15.47
CA THR A 128 10.38 -3.88 16.14
C THR A 128 10.54 -2.53 15.41
N THR A 129 9.69 -2.25 14.42
CA THR A 129 9.73 -1.05 13.60
C THR A 129 9.49 0.20 14.46
N ASN A 130 10.40 1.18 14.36
CA ASN A 130 10.32 2.46 15.09
C ASN A 130 9.60 3.54 14.27
N ARG A 131 9.64 3.38 12.94
CA ARG A 131 9.23 4.38 11.98
C ARG A 131 8.68 3.72 10.72
N ILE A 132 7.66 4.29 10.16
CA ILE A 132 7.09 3.91 8.85
C ILE A 132 7.21 5.12 7.93
N GLU A 133 7.84 4.91 6.77
CA GLU A 133 7.97 5.93 5.74
C GLU A 133 6.92 5.72 4.64
N ILE A 134 6.43 6.82 4.08
CA ILE A 134 5.58 6.85 2.90
C ILE A 134 6.22 7.78 1.90
N LEU A 135 6.50 7.27 0.71
CA LEU A 135 7.09 8.02 -0.40
C LEU A 135 6.05 8.22 -1.48
N ALA A 136 5.71 9.46 -1.78
CA ALA A 136 4.79 9.82 -2.84
C ALA A 136 5.50 10.74 -3.85
N ALA A 137 5.39 10.46 -5.15
CA ALA A 137 5.87 11.43 -6.15
C ALA A 137 5.23 12.80 -5.89
N ILE A 138 5.99 13.88 -6.01
CA ILE A 138 5.51 15.24 -5.71
C ILE A 138 4.25 15.56 -6.52
N GLU A 139 4.20 15.12 -7.76
CA GLU A 139 3.08 15.33 -8.67
C GLU A 139 1.85 14.49 -8.33
N ASN A 140 2.01 13.41 -7.53
CA ASN A 140 0.89 12.58 -7.07
C ASN A 140 0.17 13.20 -5.87
N ALA A 141 -0.60 14.25 -6.13
CA ALA A 141 -1.33 14.97 -5.09
C ALA A 141 -2.33 14.09 -4.33
N ALA A 142 -2.90 13.06 -4.97
CA ALA A 142 -3.83 12.14 -4.32
C ALA A 142 -3.13 11.28 -3.26
N SER A 143 -1.95 10.73 -3.58
CA SER A 143 -1.15 9.95 -2.63
C SER A 143 -0.67 10.82 -1.46
N ARG A 144 -0.17 12.03 -1.73
CA ARG A 144 0.23 12.97 -0.67
C ARG A 144 -0.90 13.27 0.30
N ARG A 145 -2.09 13.62 -0.22
CA ARG A 145 -3.27 13.85 0.63
C ARG A 145 -3.70 12.63 1.44
N ALA A 146 -3.50 11.42 0.91
CA ALA A 146 -3.82 10.19 1.64
C ALA A 146 -2.85 10.00 2.82
N ALA A 147 -1.54 10.25 2.63
CA ALA A 147 -0.54 10.21 3.70
C ALA A 147 -0.84 11.26 4.80
N GLU A 148 -1.11 12.51 4.42
CA GLU A 148 -1.49 13.58 5.34
C GLU A 148 -2.74 13.22 6.16
N LYS A 149 -3.80 12.72 5.51
CA LYS A 149 -5.04 12.28 6.17
C LYS A 149 -4.84 11.06 7.07
N ALA A 150 -3.82 10.24 6.82
CA ALA A 150 -3.45 9.15 7.71
C ALA A 150 -2.74 9.65 8.99
N GLY A 151 -2.41 10.92 9.07
CA GLY A 151 -1.68 11.52 10.18
C GLY A 151 -0.15 11.45 10.01
N ALA A 152 0.34 11.11 8.81
CA ALA A 152 1.77 11.08 8.57
C ALA A 152 2.34 12.50 8.46
N ASN A 153 3.47 12.74 9.13
CA ASN A 153 4.17 14.01 9.13
C ASN A 153 5.00 14.17 7.84
N PHE A 154 4.82 15.29 7.14
CA PHE A 154 5.66 15.65 6.01
C PHE A 154 7.03 16.10 6.48
N GLU A 155 8.10 15.46 6.01
CA GLU A 155 9.49 15.76 6.43
C GLU A 155 10.29 16.49 5.36
N GLY A 156 9.85 16.51 4.13
CA GLY A 156 10.54 17.21 3.06
C GLY A 156 10.48 16.50 1.72
N VAL A 157 11.33 16.97 0.81
CA VAL A 157 11.45 16.45 -0.56
C VAL A 157 12.76 15.73 -0.75
N SER A 158 12.69 14.47 -1.12
CA SER A 158 13.84 13.66 -1.51
C SER A 158 14.00 13.71 -3.03
N ARG A 159 15.07 14.37 -3.52
CA ARG A 159 15.33 14.53 -4.95
C ARG A 159 15.67 13.19 -5.61
N ASN A 160 15.13 12.96 -6.81
CA ASN A 160 15.40 11.75 -7.62
C ASN A 160 15.17 10.43 -6.86
N ARG A 161 14.19 10.38 -5.97
CA ARG A 161 14.00 9.28 -5.02
C ARG A 161 13.21 8.12 -5.59
N LEU A 162 12.32 8.36 -6.54
CA LEU A 162 11.45 7.34 -7.13
C LEU A 162 11.76 7.14 -8.61
N LEU A 163 11.73 5.89 -9.05
CA LEU A 163 11.75 5.50 -10.45
C LEU A 163 10.39 4.88 -10.78
N ILE A 164 9.57 5.58 -11.56
CA ILE A 164 8.21 5.16 -11.91
C ILE A 164 8.08 5.14 -13.43
N GLY A 165 7.73 3.99 -14.02
CA GLY A 165 7.60 3.86 -15.47
C GLY A 165 8.86 4.28 -16.24
N GLY A 166 10.06 4.04 -15.70
CA GLY A 166 11.34 4.42 -16.29
C GLY A 166 11.70 5.92 -16.14
N ARG A 167 10.88 6.72 -15.44
CA ARG A 167 11.14 8.14 -15.17
C ARG A 167 11.51 8.36 -13.71
N VAL A 168 12.47 9.23 -13.50
CA VAL A 168 12.92 9.65 -12.18
C VAL A 168 12.01 10.77 -11.67
N HIS A 169 11.58 10.67 -10.42
CA HIS A 169 10.73 11.64 -9.74
C HIS A 169 11.30 12.02 -8.39
N ASP A 170 11.09 13.26 -8.00
CA ASP A 170 11.24 13.70 -6.63
C ASP A 170 10.10 13.14 -5.79
N ALA A 171 10.38 12.78 -4.54
CA ALA A 171 9.40 12.25 -3.63
C ALA A 171 9.16 13.18 -2.44
N ALA A 172 7.91 13.40 -2.11
CA ALA A 172 7.50 13.86 -0.80
C ALA A 172 7.67 12.70 0.18
N LEU A 173 8.51 12.89 1.20
CA LEU A 173 8.72 11.94 2.29
C LEU A 173 7.77 12.29 3.44
N PHE A 174 6.97 11.32 3.83
CA PHE A 174 6.14 11.35 5.03
C PHE A 174 6.57 10.25 5.98
N SER A 175 6.31 10.44 7.27
CA SER A 175 6.57 9.42 8.29
C SER A 175 5.44 9.29 9.30
N LEU A 176 5.35 8.08 9.84
CA LEU A 176 4.57 7.77 11.03
C LEU A 176 5.50 7.18 12.09
N VAL A 177 5.34 7.61 13.33
CA VAL A 177 5.92 7.00 14.52
C VAL A 177 4.78 6.61 15.47
N ARG A 178 5.08 5.80 16.48
CA ARG A 178 4.04 5.27 17.41
C ARG A 178 3.16 6.37 18.02
N SER A 179 3.75 7.47 18.44
CA SER A 179 3.01 8.59 19.05
C SER A 179 2.05 9.33 18.10
N ASP A 180 2.17 9.17 16.79
CA ASP A 180 1.26 9.80 15.83
C ASP A 180 -0.09 9.06 15.73
N LEU A 181 -0.18 7.87 16.34
CA LEU A 181 -1.38 7.02 16.32
C LEU A 181 -2.12 6.95 17.67
N GLU A 182 -1.55 7.56 18.69
CA GLU A 182 -2.16 7.75 20.01
C GLU A 182 -3.08 8.98 19.96
#